data_35138ecb73ae85e65ca8b042e4432bcd
#
_entry.id   35138ecb73ae85e65ca8b042e4432bcd
#
_cell.length_a   1.000
_cell.length_b   1.000
_cell.length_c   1.000
_cell.angle_alpha   90.00
_cell.angle_beta   90.00
_cell.angle_gamma   90.00
#
_symmetry.space_group_name_H-M   'P 1'
#
loop_
_entity.id
_entity.type
_entity.pdbx_description
1 polymer ?
#
loop_
_entity_poly.entity_id
_entity_poly.type
_entity_poly.pdbx_seq_one_letter_code
_entity_poly.pdbx_strand_id
1 'polypeptide(L)'
;MCGTHEPLAQVHNWTNEDGESRQQTHYYHGDQIGIPREMADKDGNLLWFGNYTGWGRLKEETKVTDCAYQPFRLQNQYADRETGLHYNFFRHYEPEVGRFVNQDLLGLFGGDNLYQFALNMQALGKNQMHTDLHREIDIAQGGLRKTGTPKAQRKR
;
A
#
# COMPACT_ATOMS: atom_id res chain seq x y z
N MET A 1 13.57 8.78 11.77
CA MET A 1 13.03 7.41 11.63
C MET A 1 12.17 7.41 10.39
N CYS A 2 12.56 6.71 9.33
CA CYS A 2 11.67 6.50 8.18
C CYS A 2 10.58 5.52 8.62
N GLY A 3 9.35 6.01 8.78
CA GLY A 3 8.20 5.17 9.04
C GLY A 3 7.91 4.30 7.81
N THR A 4 7.87 2.99 7.97
CA THR A 4 7.31 2.09 6.96
C THR A 4 5.80 2.26 7.03
N HIS A 5 5.13 2.36 5.87
CA HIS A 5 3.65 2.44 5.80
C HIS A 5 3.00 1.05 5.80
N GLU A 6 3.69 0.06 6.35
CA GLU A 6 3.17 -1.30 6.44
C GLU A 6 2.09 -1.36 7.52
N PRO A 7 0.95 -1.98 7.26
CA PRO A 7 -0.08 -2.17 8.27
C PRO A 7 0.46 -3.10 9.35
N LEU A 8 0.42 -2.65 10.61
CA LEU A 8 0.89 -3.43 11.75
C LEU A 8 -0.26 -4.15 12.44
N ALA A 9 -1.38 -3.48 12.59
CA ALA A 9 -2.54 -4.03 13.26
C ALA A 9 -3.83 -3.31 12.84
N GLN A 10 -4.94 -4.02 13.00
CA GLN A 10 -6.30 -3.50 12.84
C GLN A 10 -7.01 -3.59 14.17
N VAL A 11 -7.66 -2.52 14.57
CA VAL A 11 -8.49 -2.48 15.78
C VAL A 11 -9.95 -2.50 15.36
N HIS A 12 -10.68 -3.51 15.80
CA HIS A 12 -12.10 -3.66 15.58
C HIS A 12 -12.85 -3.34 16.87
N ASN A 13 -13.77 -2.37 16.81
CA ASN A 13 -14.61 -1.98 17.93
C ASN A 13 -16.07 -2.30 17.58
N TRP A 14 -16.78 -2.90 18.50
CA TRP A 14 -18.22 -3.14 18.37
C TRP A 14 -18.91 -3.03 19.72
N THR A 15 -20.23 -2.90 19.68
CA THR A 15 -21.08 -2.95 20.88
C THR A 15 -21.88 -4.25 20.83
N ASN A 16 -21.86 -5.01 21.91
CA ASN A 16 -22.66 -6.23 22.03
C ASN A 16 -24.15 -5.90 22.27
N GLU A 17 -24.99 -6.92 22.28
CA GLU A 17 -26.44 -6.78 22.50
C GLU A 17 -26.77 -6.18 23.87
N ASP A 18 -25.92 -6.35 24.87
CA ASP A 18 -26.03 -5.78 26.22
C ASP A 18 -25.60 -4.30 26.31
N GLY A 19 -25.14 -3.70 25.19
CA GLY A 19 -24.67 -2.33 25.14
C GLY A 19 -23.22 -2.14 25.61
N GLU A 20 -22.47 -3.21 25.85
CA GLU A 20 -21.07 -3.12 26.24
C GLU A 20 -20.17 -2.92 25.02
N SER A 21 -19.24 -1.98 25.10
CA SER A 21 -18.20 -1.79 24.08
C SER A 21 -17.14 -2.87 24.19
N ARG A 22 -16.84 -3.50 23.05
CA ARG A 22 -15.82 -4.52 22.92
C ARG A 22 -14.78 -4.07 21.90
N GLN A 23 -13.54 -4.49 22.11
CA GLN A 23 -12.42 -4.19 21.21
C GLN A 23 -11.60 -5.45 20.97
N GLN A 24 -11.21 -5.67 19.72
CA GLN A 24 -10.27 -6.73 19.34
C GLN A 24 -9.20 -6.16 18.44
N THR A 25 -7.96 -6.60 18.66
CA THR A 25 -6.81 -6.22 17.84
C THR A 25 -6.35 -7.41 17.03
N HIS A 26 -6.22 -7.23 15.74
CA HIS A 26 -5.66 -8.21 14.80
C HIS A 26 -4.31 -7.69 14.30
N TYR A 27 -3.30 -8.54 14.33
CA TYR A 27 -1.93 -8.21 13.95
C TYR A 27 -1.61 -8.74 12.57
N TYR A 28 -0.98 -7.93 11.73
CA TYR A 28 -0.57 -8.31 10.40
C TYR A 28 0.86 -8.83 10.39
N HIS A 29 1.07 -9.92 9.65
CA HIS A 29 2.38 -10.47 9.35
C HIS A 29 2.61 -10.35 7.84
N GLY A 30 3.54 -9.47 7.47
CA GLY A 30 3.90 -9.19 6.08
C GLY A 30 5.08 -10.02 5.60
N ASP A 31 5.20 -10.14 4.28
CA ASP A 31 6.39 -10.69 3.65
C ASP A 31 7.50 -9.62 3.50
N GLN A 32 8.58 -9.97 2.78
CA GLN A 32 9.74 -9.08 2.58
C GLN A 32 9.41 -7.77 1.88
N ILE A 33 8.34 -7.74 1.08
CA ILE A 33 7.90 -6.55 0.34
C ILE A 33 6.74 -5.82 1.03
N GLY A 34 6.35 -6.28 2.23
CA GLY A 34 5.35 -5.64 3.07
C GLY A 34 3.89 -5.96 2.71
N ILE A 35 3.65 -7.03 1.95
CA ILE A 35 2.29 -7.53 1.72
C ILE A 35 1.87 -8.35 2.94
N PRO A 36 0.71 -8.06 3.57
CA PRO A 36 0.17 -8.91 4.62
C PRO A 36 -0.14 -10.32 4.09
N ARG A 37 0.50 -11.31 4.67
CA ARG A 37 0.32 -12.75 4.36
C ARG A 37 -0.60 -13.43 5.34
N GLU A 38 -0.54 -13.00 6.59
CA GLU A 38 -1.29 -13.56 7.68
C GLU A 38 -1.87 -12.45 8.57
N MET A 39 -2.93 -12.79 9.27
CA MET A 39 -3.48 -11.99 10.35
C MET A 39 -3.73 -12.90 11.54
N ALA A 40 -3.27 -12.48 12.72
CA ALA A 40 -3.42 -13.23 13.96
C ALA A 40 -4.08 -12.39 15.06
N ASP A 41 -4.67 -13.04 16.04
CA ASP A 41 -5.14 -12.40 17.26
C ASP A 41 -3.98 -12.16 18.26
N LYS A 42 -4.31 -11.60 19.43
CA LYS A 42 -3.34 -11.33 20.51
C LYS A 42 -2.70 -12.60 21.10
N ASP A 43 -3.33 -13.75 20.92
CA ASP A 43 -2.88 -15.04 21.42
C ASP A 43 -2.10 -15.83 20.36
N GLY A 44 -1.94 -15.25 19.17
CA GLY A 44 -1.22 -15.84 18.04
C GLY A 44 -2.05 -16.80 17.20
N ASN A 45 -3.36 -16.89 17.41
CA ASN A 45 -4.21 -17.72 16.58
C ASN A 45 -4.40 -17.08 15.20
N LEU A 46 -4.26 -17.89 14.16
CA LEU A 46 -4.45 -17.44 12.77
C LEU A 46 -5.92 -17.07 12.55
N LEU A 47 -6.16 -15.87 12.04
CA LEU A 47 -7.49 -15.36 11.69
C LEU A 47 -7.71 -15.30 10.19
N TRP A 48 -6.65 -15.03 9.44
CA TRP A 48 -6.68 -14.90 8.00
C TRP A 48 -5.31 -15.25 7.39
N PHE A 49 -5.34 -15.85 6.20
CA PHE A 49 -4.15 -16.14 5.41
C PHE A 49 -4.42 -15.86 3.93
N GLY A 50 -3.43 -15.31 3.22
CA GLY A 50 -3.55 -15.03 1.79
C GLY A 50 -2.29 -15.28 0.99
N ASN A 51 -2.47 -15.85 -0.21
CA ASN A 51 -1.45 -16.01 -1.22
C ASN A 51 -1.71 -15.07 -2.40
N TYR A 52 -0.62 -14.55 -2.99
CA TYR A 52 -0.69 -13.55 -4.04
C TYR A 52 0.04 -14.01 -5.29
N THR A 53 -0.39 -13.48 -6.44
CA THR A 53 0.37 -13.56 -7.70
C THR A 53 1.55 -12.57 -7.65
N GLY A 54 2.45 -12.65 -8.64
CA GLY A 54 3.57 -11.71 -8.74
C GLY A 54 3.15 -10.23 -8.90
N TRP A 55 1.93 -9.98 -9.39
CA TRP A 55 1.37 -8.63 -9.54
C TRP A 55 0.49 -8.20 -8.36
N GLY A 56 0.48 -8.96 -7.26
CA GLY A 56 -0.23 -8.61 -6.05
C GLY A 56 -1.72 -8.94 -6.04
N ARG A 57 -2.24 -9.65 -7.05
CA ARG A 57 -3.60 -10.18 -7.00
C ARG A 57 -3.70 -11.28 -5.94
N LEU A 58 -4.72 -11.23 -5.10
CA LEU A 58 -5.02 -12.29 -4.14
C LEU A 58 -5.44 -13.56 -4.92
N LYS A 59 -4.64 -14.60 -4.81
CA LYS A 59 -4.85 -15.89 -5.49
C LYS A 59 -5.68 -16.84 -4.65
N GLU A 60 -5.38 -16.90 -3.37
CA GLU A 60 -6.01 -17.77 -2.39
C GLU A 60 -6.24 -16.98 -1.11
N GLU A 61 -7.39 -17.17 -0.49
CA GLU A 61 -7.77 -16.54 0.77
C GLU A 61 -8.37 -17.60 1.68
N THR A 62 -7.86 -17.70 2.90
CA THR A 62 -8.46 -18.49 3.97
C THR A 62 -8.86 -17.55 5.09
N LYS A 63 -10.16 -17.52 5.42
CA LYS A 63 -10.73 -16.79 6.55
C LYS A 63 -11.12 -17.79 7.63
N VAL A 64 -10.56 -17.62 8.80
CA VAL A 64 -10.92 -18.43 9.98
C VAL A 64 -12.10 -17.82 10.70
N THR A 65 -12.26 -16.50 10.63
CA THR A 65 -13.37 -15.75 11.22
C THR A 65 -13.96 -14.74 10.24
N ASP A 66 -15.26 -14.46 10.34
CA ASP A 66 -15.93 -13.47 9.50
C ASP A 66 -15.43 -12.04 9.76
N CYS A 67 -14.89 -11.78 10.95
CA CYS A 67 -14.34 -10.49 11.35
C CYS A 67 -12.95 -10.21 10.74
N ALA A 68 -12.31 -11.19 10.10
CA ALA A 68 -10.99 -11.06 9.53
C ALA A 68 -11.04 -10.40 8.13
N TYR A 69 -11.30 -9.10 8.10
CA TYR A 69 -11.27 -8.30 6.87
C TYR A 69 -9.87 -7.79 6.60
N GLN A 70 -9.26 -8.20 5.48
CA GLN A 70 -7.92 -7.82 5.07
C GLN A 70 -7.95 -7.21 3.67
N PRO A 71 -7.99 -5.87 3.54
CA PRO A 71 -8.03 -5.16 2.25
C PRO A 71 -6.67 -4.74 1.72
N PHE A 72 -5.62 -4.78 2.55
CA PHE A 72 -4.30 -4.29 2.16
C PHE A 72 -3.63 -5.20 1.15
N ARG A 73 -2.97 -4.59 0.17
CA ARG A 73 -2.28 -5.26 -0.92
C ARG A 73 -0.85 -4.75 -1.04
N LEU A 74 -0.20 -4.96 -2.18
CA LEU A 74 1.14 -4.48 -2.47
C LEU A 74 1.29 -3.02 -2.07
N GLN A 75 2.28 -2.76 -1.23
CA GLN A 75 2.83 -1.43 -0.90
C GLN A 75 1.76 -0.33 -0.82
N ASN A 76 0.99 -0.36 0.27
CA ASN A 76 -0.05 0.61 0.61
C ASN A 76 -1.28 0.62 -0.31
N GLN A 77 -1.46 -0.40 -1.14
CA GLN A 77 -2.68 -0.56 -1.91
C GLN A 77 -3.82 -1.07 -1.04
N TYR A 78 -5.02 -0.61 -1.35
CA TYR A 78 -6.26 -1.04 -0.74
C TYR A 78 -7.15 -1.69 -1.80
N ALA A 79 -7.52 -2.96 -1.60
CA ALA A 79 -8.38 -3.67 -2.54
C ALA A 79 -9.82 -3.18 -2.46
N ASP A 80 -10.33 -2.70 -3.57
CA ASP A 80 -11.75 -2.47 -3.77
C ASP A 80 -12.39 -3.76 -4.28
N ARG A 81 -13.30 -4.31 -3.49
CA ARG A 81 -13.98 -5.59 -3.81
C ARG A 81 -15.06 -5.45 -4.89
N GLU A 82 -15.58 -4.24 -5.08
CA GLU A 82 -16.64 -4.00 -6.06
C GLU A 82 -16.08 -3.97 -7.48
N THR A 83 -14.93 -3.30 -7.64
CA THR A 83 -14.29 -3.15 -8.94
C THR A 83 -13.20 -4.18 -9.22
N GLY A 84 -12.64 -4.81 -8.18
CA GLY A 84 -11.47 -5.69 -8.26
C GLY A 84 -10.16 -4.93 -8.42
N LEU A 85 -10.19 -3.60 -8.47
CA LEU A 85 -9.01 -2.75 -8.55
C LEU A 85 -8.38 -2.53 -7.18
N HIS A 86 -7.10 -2.16 -7.17
CA HIS A 86 -6.43 -1.73 -5.96
C HIS A 86 -6.25 -0.22 -5.97
N TYR A 87 -6.83 0.47 -5.00
CA TYR A 87 -6.62 1.89 -4.80
C TYR A 87 -5.21 2.15 -4.26
N ASN A 88 -4.46 3.01 -4.95
CA ASN A 88 -3.12 3.42 -4.58
C ASN A 88 -3.04 4.95 -4.65
N PHE A 89 -3.38 5.63 -3.56
CA PHE A 89 -3.49 7.08 -3.41
C PHE A 89 -4.41 7.74 -4.45
N PHE A 90 -3.87 8.16 -5.57
CA PHE A 90 -4.61 8.86 -6.63
C PHE A 90 -4.83 8.00 -7.86
N ARG A 91 -4.33 6.76 -7.82
CA ARG A 91 -4.40 5.84 -8.96
C ARG A 91 -5.08 4.54 -8.59
N HIS A 92 -5.69 3.91 -9.57
CA HIS A 92 -6.24 2.57 -9.45
C HIS A 92 -5.35 1.60 -10.21
N TYR A 93 -4.93 0.58 -9.52
CA TYR A 93 -4.07 -0.47 -10.05
C TYR A 93 -4.90 -1.68 -10.42
N GLU A 94 -4.67 -2.22 -11.63
CA GLU A 94 -5.28 -3.43 -12.15
C GLU A 94 -4.33 -4.63 -11.93
N PRO A 95 -4.59 -5.48 -10.91
CA PRO A 95 -3.66 -6.55 -10.56
C PRO A 95 -3.64 -7.72 -11.55
N GLU A 96 -4.62 -7.84 -12.46
CA GLU A 96 -4.63 -8.85 -13.50
C GLU A 96 -3.60 -8.55 -14.59
N VAL A 97 -3.40 -7.30 -14.91
CA VAL A 97 -2.48 -6.85 -15.97
C VAL A 97 -1.23 -6.14 -15.46
N GLY A 98 -1.14 -5.89 -14.14
CA GLY A 98 0.06 -5.34 -13.52
C GLY A 98 0.33 -3.86 -13.83
N ARG A 99 -0.71 -3.05 -14.08
CA ARG A 99 -0.57 -1.63 -14.44
C ARG A 99 -1.64 -0.77 -13.78
N PHE A 100 -1.42 0.54 -13.78
CA PHE A 100 -2.46 1.50 -13.44
C PHE A 100 -3.48 1.64 -14.57
N VAL A 101 -4.75 1.92 -14.23
CA VAL A 101 -5.82 2.17 -15.20
C VAL A 101 -5.97 3.65 -15.52
N ASN A 102 -5.44 4.52 -14.71
CA ASN A 102 -5.38 5.96 -14.94
C ASN A 102 -3.92 6.44 -15.04
N GLN A 103 -3.73 7.55 -15.74
CA GLN A 103 -2.41 8.12 -15.99
C GLN A 103 -1.74 8.62 -14.71
N ASP A 104 -0.41 8.65 -14.74
CA ASP A 104 0.40 9.26 -13.71
C ASP A 104 0.15 10.77 -13.65
N LEU A 105 -0.08 11.30 -12.44
CA LEU A 105 -0.25 12.75 -12.22
C LEU A 105 1.00 13.54 -12.57
N LEU A 106 2.18 12.91 -12.50
CA LEU A 106 3.44 13.51 -12.90
C LEU A 106 3.60 13.61 -14.41
N GLY A 107 2.74 12.96 -15.18
CA GLY A 107 2.89 12.86 -16.63
C GLY A 107 4.26 12.25 -17.00
N LEU A 108 4.86 12.75 -18.06
CA LEU A 108 6.17 12.27 -18.54
C LEU A 108 7.35 12.51 -17.58
N PHE A 109 7.16 13.30 -16.50
CA PHE A 109 8.17 13.42 -15.45
C PHE A 109 8.30 12.16 -14.60
N GLY A 110 7.27 11.30 -14.57
CA GLY A 110 7.29 9.99 -13.90
C GLY A 110 7.88 8.87 -14.76
N GLY A 111 8.11 9.12 -16.06
CA GLY A 111 8.64 8.14 -17.03
C GLY A 111 7.84 8.13 -18.33
N ASP A 112 8.34 7.40 -19.32
CA ASP A 112 7.73 7.36 -20.67
C ASP A 112 6.40 6.60 -20.70
N ASN A 113 6.16 5.71 -19.73
CA ASN A 113 4.93 4.93 -19.63
C ASN A 113 4.07 5.41 -18.46
N LEU A 114 3.07 6.21 -18.76
CA LEU A 114 2.16 6.85 -17.79
C LEU A 114 1.31 5.86 -16.95
N TYR A 115 1.24 4.61 -17.38
CA TYR A 115 0.45 3.56 -16.73
C TYR A 115 1.31 2.52 -15.99
N GLN A 116 2.63 2.68 -16.02
CA GLN A 116 3.53 1.72 -15.42
C GLN A 116 3.44 1.76 -13.89
N PHE A 117 3.36 0.57 -13.27
CA PHE A 117 3.37 0.45 -11.82
C PHE A 117 4.81 0.53 -11.27
N ALA A 118 5.71 -0.29 -11.78
CA ALA A 118 7.13 -0.25 -11.47
C ALA A 118 7.92 -1.06 -12.48
N LEU A 119 9.18 -0.66 -12.74
CA LEU A 119 10.07 -1.39 -13.64
C LEU A 119 10.43 -2.78 -13.10
N ASN A 120 10.57 -2.90 -11.79
CA ASN A 120 10.76 -4.19 -11.09
C ASN A 120 10.47 -4.02 -9.61
N MET A 121 9.31 -4.49 -9.18
CA MET A 121 8.88 -4.42 -7.77
C MET A 121 9.83 -5.14 -6.79
N GLN A 122 10.50 -6.18 -7.26
CA GLN A 122 11.42 -6.96 -6.43
C GLN A 122 12.82 -6.32 -6.38
N ALA A 123 13.19 -5.52 -7.38
CA ALA A 123 14.50 -4.88 -7.47
C ALA A 123 14.49 -3.44 -6.93
N LEU A 124 13.35 -2.74 -6.98
CA LEU A 124 13.17 -1.44 -6.37
C LEU A 124 12.88 -1.65 -4.89
N GLY A 125 13.92 -1.65 -4.06
CA GLY A 125 13.76 -1.71 -2.62
C GLY A 125 12.78 -0.66 -2.11
N LYS A 126 12.20 -0.88 -0.92
CA LYS A 126 11.18 -0.05 -0.24
C LYS A 126 11.42 1.47 -0.32
N ASN A 127 12.67 1.90 -0.50
CA ASN A 127 13.04 3.31 -0.51
C ASN A 127 12.63 4.08 -1.77
N GLN A 128 12.58 3.44 -2.93
CA GLN A 128 12.28 4.13 -4.20
C GLN A 128 10.79 4.45 -4.32
N MET A 129 9.93 3.51 -3.95
CA MET A 129 8.48 3.75 -3.93
C MET A 129 8.06 4.80 -2.91
N HIS A 130 8.74 4.85 -1.76
CA HIS A 130 8.49 5.90 -0.77
C HIS A 130 8.83 7.30 -1.32
N THR A 131 9.89 7.42 -2.12
CA THR A 131 10.30 8.68 -2.73
C THR A 131 9.31 9.15 -3.79
N ASP A 132 8.82 8.23 -4.63
CA ASP A 132 7.85 8.55 -5.67
C ASP A 132 6.49 8.93 -5.06
N LEU A 133 6.09 8.24 -4.01
CA LEU A 133 4.87 8.54 -3.26
C LEU A 133 4.90 9.93 -2.61
N HIS A 134 6.01 10.31 -1.97
CA HIS A 134 6.16 11.66 -1.40
C HIS A 134 6.13 12.74 -2.48
N ARG A 135 6.70 12.48 -3.66
CA ARG A 135 6.60 13.38 -4.80
C ARG A 135 5.16 13.58 -5.26
N GLU A 136 4.38 12.50 -5.36
CA GLU A 136 2.96 12.59 -5.73
C GLU A 136 2.15 13.39 -4.70
N ILE A 137 2.39 13.17 -3.41
CA ILE A 137 1.73 13.92 -2.33
C ILE A 137 2.10 15.40 -2.36
N ASP A 138 3.38 15.73 -2.52
CA ASP A 138 3.86 17.12 -2.57
C ASP A 138 3.25 17.88 -3.76
N ILE A 139 3.12 17.24 -4.91
CA ILE A 139 2.48 17.82 -6.09
C ILE A 139 0.98 18.01 -5.88
N ALA A 140 0.29 17.01 -5.34
CA ALA A 140 -1.15 17.09 -5.08
C ALA A 140 -1.52 18.16 -4.05
N GLN A 141 -0.62 18.45 -3.10
CA GLN A 141 -0.80 19.50 -2.10
C GLN A 141 -0.38 20.90 -2.59
N GLY A 142 -0.05 21.06 -3.88
CA GLY A 142 0.36 22.33 -4.47
C GLY A 142 1.74 22.82 -4.05
N GLY A 143 2.54 21.92 -3.47
CA GLY A 143 3.86 22.21 -2.92
C GLY A 143 4.98 22.20 -3.95
N LEU A 144 4.88 22.96 -5.05
CA LEU A 144 6.04 23.28 -5.90
C LEU A 144 6.98 24.22 -5.13
N ARG A 145 7.67 23.70 -4.12
CA ARG A 145 8.88 24.40 -3.60
C ARG A 145 9.92 24.33 -4.72
N LYS A 146 10.15 25.48 -5.37
CA LYS A 146 11.28 25.68 -6.26
C LYS A 146 12.54 25.23 -5.52
N THR A 147 13.07 24.06 -5.84
CA THR A 147 14.40 23.64 -5.38
C THR A 147 15.38 24.58 -6.04
N GLY A 148 15.88 25.52 -5.24
CA GLY A 148 16.87 26.47 -5.69
C GLY A 148 18.09 25.72 -6.20
N THR A 149 18.47 26.02 -7.42
CA THR A 149 19.69 25.55 -8.08
C THR A 149 20.89 25.82 -7.13
N PRO A 150 21.74 24.81 -6.85
CA PRO A 150 22.95 25.07 -6.07
C PRO A 150 23.84 26.04 -6.85
N LYS A 151 24.11 27.21 -6.30
CA LYS A 151 25.09 28.15 -6.83
C LYS A 151 26.45 27.45 -6.83
N ALA A 152 26.99 27.21 -8.01
CA ALA A 152 28.37 26.76 -8.19
C ALA A 152 29.28 27.79 -7.51
N GLN A 153 29.95 27.41 -6.44
CA GLN A 153 31.05 28.21 -5.86
C GLN A 153 32.22 28.17 -6.81
N ARG A 154 32.44 29.31 -7.47
CA ARG A 154 33.64 29.59 -8.26
C ARG A 154 34.80 29.80 -7.27
N LYS A 155 35.70 28.83 -7.16
CA LYS A 155 36.98 29.02 -6.47
C LYS A 155 37.86 29.98 -7.28
N ARG A 156 38.35 31.02 -6.65
CA ARG A 156 39.48 31.82 -7.07
C ARG A 156 40.78 31.17 -6.60
#